data_98744b335ed9aa0333740ba49b257c96
#
_entry.id   98744b335ed9aa0333740ba49b257c96
#
_cell.length_a   1.000
_cell.length_b   1.000
_cell.length_c   1.000
_cell.angle_alpha   90.00
_cell.angle_beta   90.00
_cell.angle_gamma   90.00
#
_symmetry.space_group_name_H-M   'P 1'
#
loop_
_entity.id
_entity.type
_entity.pdbx_description
1 polymer ?
#
loop_
_entity_poly.entity_id
_entity_poly.type
_entity_poly.pdbx_seq_one_letter_code
_entity_poly.pdbx_strand_id
1 'polypeptide(L)'
;MQQFEHPHIIRLIGVCSESPIWIVMELARLGEMRAYLQSNASRLDLATLLLFSFQLSTALSYLESKKFVHRDIAARNVLVSTPHVVKLADFGLSRVLDNQSYYKSSKGKLPIKWMAPESINFRRFTTASDVWMFGNFIFFKTNLY
;
A
#
# COMPACT_ATOMS: atom_id res chain seq x y z
N MET A 1 6.42 10.70 -12.65
CA MET A 1 5.89 9.62 -11.79
C MET A 1 6.67 8.35 -12.09
N GLN A 2 7.23 7.69 -11.09
CA GLN A 2 7.99 6.46 -11.30
C GLN A 2 7.03 5.32 -11.67
N GLN A 3 7.35 4.59 -12.74
CA GLN A 3 6.55 3.45 -13.18
C GLN A 3 7.06 2.18 -12.50
N PHE A 4 6.16 1.45 -11.82
CA PHE A 4 6.47 0.18 -11.18
C PHE A 4 5.91 -0.96 -12.02
N GLU A 5 6.71 -2.01 -12.20
CA GLU A 5 6.30 -3.26 -12.84
C GLU A 5 6.39 -4.40 -11.81
N HIS A 6 5.26 -4.70 -11.17
CA HIS A 6 5.14 -5.78 -10.21
C HIS A 6 3.70 -6.32 -10.20
N PRO A 7 3.46 -7.64 -10.11
CA PRO A 7 2.13 -8.23 -10.19
C PRO A 7 1.18 -7.76 -9.07
N HIS A 8 1.73 -7.32 -7.93
CA HIS A 8 0.97 -6.86 -6.77
C HIS A 8 1.11 -5.37 -6.47
N ILE A 9 1.39 -4.58 -7.51
CA ILE A 9 1.34 -3.12 -7.50
C ILE A 9 0.47 -2.66 -8.67
N ILE A 10 -0.44 -1.72 -8.43
CA ILE A 10 -1.29 -1.15 -9.48
C ILE A 10 -0.40 -0.46 -10.53
N ARG A 11 -0.55 -0.89 -11.78
CA ARG A 11 0.21 -0.35 -12.89
C ARG A 11 -0.37 0.99 -13.35
N LEU A 12 0.48 1.99 -13.50
CA LEU A 12 0.17 3.22 -14.20
C LEU A 12 0.18 2.96 -15.71
N ILE A 13 -0.91 3.28 -16.40
CA ILE A 13 -1.03 3.17 -17.85
C ILE A 13 -0.55 4.46 -18.51
N GLY A 14 -0.94 5.62 -17.96
CA GLY A 14 -0.53 6.89 -18.49
C GLY A 14 -1.11 8.08 -17.73
N VAL A 15 -0.73 9.27 -18.17
CA VAL A 15 -1.24 10.54 -17.64
C VAL A 15 -1.68 11.39 -18.84
N CYS A 16 -2.91 11.87 -18.80
CA CYS A 16 -3.37 12.92 -19.71
C CYS A 16 -3.05 14.26 -19.06
N SER A 17 -2.23 15.08 -19.73
CA SER A 17 -1.81 16.40 -19.24
C SER A 17 -2.76 17.53 -19.61
N GLU A 18 -3.76 17.26 -20.44
CA GLU A 18 -4.81 18.24 -20.77
C GLU A 18 -5.78 18.43 -19.58
N SER A 19 -6.35 19.61 -19.48
CA SER A 19 -7.29 19.93 -18.40
C SER A 19 -8.67 19.30 -18.65
N PRO A 20 -9.24 18.55 -17.70
CA PRO A 20 -8.68 18.15 -16.41
C PRO A 20 -7.59 17.05 -16.54
N ILE A 21 -6.59 17.10 -15.67
CA ILE A 21 -5.53 16.09 -15.65
C ILE A 21 -6.10 14.73 -15.22
N TRP A 22 -5.86 13.69 -16.03
CA TRP A 22 -6.27 12.32 -15.74
C TRP A 22 -5.07 11.41 -15.48
N ILE A 23 -5.15 10.62 -14.44
CA ILE A 23 -4.21 9.52 -14.18
C ILE A 23 -4.92 8.22 -14.54
N VAL A 24 -4.42 7.52 -15.55
CA VAL A 24 -5.00 6.27 -16.06
C VAL A 24 -4.22 5.11 -15.48
N MET A 25 -4.90 4.25 -14.74
CA MET A 25 -4.32 3.07 -14.08
C MET A 25 -5.07 1.80 -14.49
N GLU A 26 -4.47 0.63 -14.26
CA GLU A 26 -5.17 -0.63 -14.45
C GLU A 26 -6.36 -0.73 -13.48
N LEU A 27 -7.42 -1.42 -13.93
CA LEU A 27 -8.63 -1.60 -13.16
C LEU A 27 -8.54 -2.85 -12.27
N ALA A 28 -8.66 -2.67 -10.96
CA ALA A 28 -8.91 -3.75 -10.01
C ALA A 28 -10.42 -3.95 -9.83
N ARG A 29 -10.97 -5.00 -10.42
CA ARG A 29 -12.43 -5.17 -10.61
C ARG A 29 -13.23 -5.34 -9.31
N LEU A 30 -12.63 -5.86 -8.25
CA LEU A 30 -13.29 -6.12 -6.97
C LEU A 30 -13.13 -4.96 -5.96
N GLY A 31 -12.47 -3.89 -6.36
CA GLY A 31 -12.39 -2.64 -5.62
C GLY A 31 -11.49 -2.66 -4.40
N GLU A 32 -11.77 -1.80 -3.43
CA GLU A 32 -11.00 -1.63 -2.21
C GLU A 32 -11.06 -2.87 -1.30
N MET A 33 -9.91 -3.29 -0.79
CA MET A 33 -9.79 -4.50 0.03
C MET A 33 -10.63 -4.44 1.31
N ARG A 34 -10.74 -3.29 1.96
CA ARG A 34 -11.56 -3.16 3.17
C ARG A 34 -13.02 -3.50 2.90
N ALA A 35 -13.60 -2.92 1.86
CA ALA A 35 -14.98 -3.19 1.45
C ALA A 35 -15.16 -4.65 1.02
N TYR A 36 -14.19 -5.18 0.25
CA TYR A 36 -14.21 -6.58 -0.18
C TYR A 36 -14.22 -7.56 1.00
N LEU A 37 -13.36 -7.35 2.00
CA LEU A 37 -13.30 -8.21 3.18
C LEU A 37 -14.57 -8.14 4.02
N GLN A 38 -15.16 -6.96 4.18
CA GLN A 38 -16.45 -6.79 4.88
C GLN A 38 -17.60 -7.51 4.18
N SER A 39 -17.68 -7.38 2.86
CA SER A 39 -18.75 -8.01 2.06
C SER A 39 -18.60 -9.52 1.90
N ASN A 40 -17.42 -10.07 2.09
CA ASN A 40 -17.12 -11.48 1.90
C ASN A 40 -16.65 -12.19 3.18
N ALA A 41 -16.87 -11.60 4.35
CA ALA A 41 -16.37 -12.12 5.64
C ALA A 41 -16.69 -13.60 5.87
N SER A 42 -17.89 -14.06 5.50
CA SER A 42 -18.34 -15.45 5.65
C SER A 42 -17.71 -16.45 4.65
N ARG A 43 -17.02 -15.95 3.62
CA ARG A 43 -16.43 -16.77 2.55
C ARG A 43 -14.90 -16.76 2.54
N LEU A 44 -14.30 -15.85 3.32
CA LEU A 44 -12.85 -15.71 3.39
C LEU A 44 -12.28 -16.70 4.40
N ASP A 45 -11.38 -17.54 3.94
CA ASP A 45 -10.61 -18.44 4.77
C ASP A 45 -9.23 -17.87 5.12
N LEU A 46 -8.57 -18.51 6.09
CA LEU A 46 -7.22 -18.12 6.51
C LEU A 46 -6.21 -18.23 5.36
N ALA A 47 -6.36 -19.21 4.48
CA ALA A 47 -5.46 -19.43 3.36
C ALA A 47 -5.49 -18.22 2.38
N THR A 48 -6.67 -17.68 2.09
CA THR A 48 -6.82 -16.47 1.26
C THR A 48 -6.19 -15.25 1.92
N LEU A 49 -6.36 -15.07 3.24
CA LEU A 49 -5.77 -13.95 3.97
C LEU A 49 -4.23 -14.06 4.00
N LEU A 50 -3.69 -15.26 4.18
CA LEU A 50 -2.25 -15.50 4.10
C LEU A 50 -1.71 -15.24 2.69
N LEU A 51 -2.45 -15.66 1.65
CA LEU A 51 -2.09 -15.38 0.27
C LEU A 51 -2.01 -13.87 0.01
N PHE A 52 -3.01 -13.10 0.44
CA PHE A 52 -3.00 -11.64 0.29
C PHE A 52 -1.82 -11.00 1.05
N SER A 53 -1.54 -11.48 2.26
CA SER A 53 -0.40 -11.01 3.05
C SER A 53 0.93 -11.30 2.35
N PHE A 54 1.09 -12.49 1.79
CA PHE A 54 2.27 -12.87 1.02
C PHE A 54 2.44 -11.98 -0.22
N GLN A 55 1.39 -11.78 -0.99
CA GLN A 55 1.42 -10.93 -2.19
C GLN A 55 1.84 -9.49 -1.86
N LEU A 56 1.27 -8.91 -0.79
CA LEU A 56 1.65 -7.57 -0.35
C LEU A 56 3.08 -7.49 0.18
N SER A 57 3.57 -8.53 0.85
CA SER A 57 4.97 -8.57 1.29
C SER A 57 5.94 -8.57 0.11
N THR A 58 5.60 -9.24 -0.99
CA THR A 58 6.42 -9.20 -2.23
C THR A 58 6.41 -7.81 -2.87
N ALA A 59 5.27 -7.11 -2.84
CA ALA A 59 5.19 -5.72 -3.30
C ALA A 59 6.07 -4.78 -2.46
N LEU A 60 6.06 -4.94 -1.13
CA LEU A 60 6.92 -4.16 -0.24
C LEU A 60 8.40 -4.42 -0.47
N SER A 61 8.79 -5.69 -0.62
CA SER A 61 10.16 -6.07 -0.96
C SER A 61 10.63 -5.45 -2.30
N TYR A 62 9.74 -5.42 -3.28
CA TYR A 62 10.02 -4.75 -4.55
C TYR A 62 10.22 -3.24 -4.37
N LEU A 63 9.36 -2.55 -3.60
CA LEU A 63 9.53 -1.12 -3.32
C LEU A 63 10.83 -0.83 -2.58
N GLU A 64 11.20 -1.66 -1.60
CA GLU A 64 12.48 -1.57 -0.90
C GLU A 64 13.67 -1.67 -1.86
N SER A 65 13.66 -2.64 -2.78
CA SER A 65 14.70 -2.79 -3.81
C SER A 65 14.84 -1.57 -4.72
N LYS A 66 13.77 -0.78 -4.87
CA LYS A 66 13.74 0.49 -5.61
C LYS A 66 14.03 1.71 -4.72
N LYS A 67 14.38 1.51 -3.45
CA LYS A 67 14.59 2.57 -2.46
C LYS A 67 13.37 3.51 -2.35
N PHE A 68 12.20 2.92 -2.38
CA PHE A 68 10.93 3.64 -2.40
C PHE A 68 10.14 3.36 -1.11
N VAL A 69 9.65 4.42 -0.46
CA VAL A 69 8.83 4.35 0.75
C VAL A 69 7.41 4.77 0.42
N HIS A 70 6.45 3.89 0.73
CA HIS A 70 5.04 4.12 0.43
C HIS A 70 4.39 5.12 1.38
N ARG A 71 4.63 4.96 2.68
CA ARG A 71 4.16 5.83 3.79
C ARG A 71 2.68 5.71 4.14
N ASP A 72 1.90 4.93 3.43
CA ASP A 72 0.47 4.75 3.69
C ASP A 72 -0.01 3.32 3.40
N ILE A 73 0.67 2.33 4.00
CA ILE A 73 0.28 0.92 3.89
C ILE A 73 -0.95 0.69 4.76
N ALA A 74 -2.11 0.55 4.14
CA ALA A 74 -3.40 0.33 4.81
C ALA A 74 -4.38 -0.36 3.86
N ALA A 75 -5.43 -1.00 4.42
CA ALA A 75 -6.43 -1.74 3.64
C ALA A 75 -7.17 -0.89 2.59
N ARG A 76 -7.33 0.41 2.85
CA ARG A 76 -7.95 1.34 1.90
C ARG A 76 -7.09 1.56 0.64
N ASN A 77 -5.78 1.32 0.74
CA ASN A 77 -4.81 1.49 -0.34
C ASN A 77 -4.42 0.16 -0.99
N VAL A 78 -5.13 -0.92 -0.68
CA VAL A 78 -5.02 -2.21 -1.34
C VAL A 78 -6.27 -2.46 -2.15
N LEU A 79 -6.11 -2.82 -3.40
CA LEU A 79 -7.20 -3.15 -4.32
C LEU A 79 -7.21 -4.64 -4.60
N VAL A 80 -8.42 -5.20 -4.74
CA VAL A 80 -8.63 -6.61 -5.06
C VAL A 80 -8.94 -6.72 -6.55
N SER A 81 -8.05 -7.37 -7.28
CA SER A 81 -8.18 -7.55 -8.73
C SER A 81 -9.04 -8.77 -9.05
N THR A 82 -8.78 -9.88 -8.36
CA THR A 82 -9.54 -11.13 -8.41
C THR A 82 -9.69 -11.69 -6.98
N PRO A 83 -10.50 -12.74 -6.74
CA PRO A 83 -10.60 -13.39 -5.43
C PRO A 83 -9.26 -13.88 -4.85
N HIS A 84 -8.23 -13.99 -5.67
CA HIS A 84 -6.91 -14.51 -5.29
C HIS A 84 -5.76 -13.53 -5.57
N VAL A 85 -6.04 -12.31 -6.02
CA VAL A 85 -5.00 -11.34 -6.41
C VAL A 85 -5.32 -9.97 -5.82
N VAL A 86 -4.38 -9.46 -5.03
CA VAL A 86 -4.41 -8.09 -4.49
C VAL A 86 -3.24 -7.27 -5.01
N LYS A 87 -3.45 -5.96 -5.04
CA LYS A 87 -2.47 -4.99 -5.54
C LYS A 87 -2.41 -3.77 -4.64
N LEU A 88 -1.19 -3.36 -4.30
CA LEU A 88 -0.94 -2.12 -3.59
C LEU A 88 -1.17 -0.93 -4.52
N ALA A 89 -1.84 0.09 -4.02
CA ALA A 89 -2.21 1.30 -4.76
C ALA A 89 -2.02 2.56 -3.90
N ASP A 90 -2.38 3.71 -4.44
CA ASP A 90 -2.33 5.03 -3.81
C ASP A 90 -0.92 5.44 -3.33
N PHE A 91 -0.11 5.84 -4.30
CA PHE A 91 1.25 6.35 -4.06
C PHE A 91 1.29 7.86 -3.77
N GLY A 92 0.18 8.46 -3.34
CA GLY A 92 0.06 9.90 -3.09
C GLY A 92 1.01 10.45 -2.03
N LEU A 93 1.31 9.67 -0.99
CA LEU A 93 2.27 10.03 0.06
C LEU A 93 3.69 9.51 -0.18
N SER A 94 3.88 8.70 -1.21
CA SER A 94 5.12 7.98 -1.46
C SER A 94 6.29 8.89 -1.82
N ARG A 95 7.50 8.45 -1.50
CA ARG A 95 8.74 9.16 -1.79
C ARG A 95 9.86 8.20 -2.16
N VAL A 96 10.75 8.64 -3.04
CA VAL A 96 12.00 7.97 -3.33
C VAL A 96 13.01 8.37 -2.26
N LEU A 97 13.76 7.40 -1.77
CA LEU A 97 14.92 7.62 -0.92
C LEU A 97 16.15 7.83 -1.82
N ASP A 98 16.57 9.07 -1.97
CA ASP A 98 17.78 9.40 -2.76
C ASP A 98 19.05 8.87 -2.06
N ASN A 99 19.92 9.76 -1.58
CA ASN A 99 21.15 9.40 -0.89
C ASN A 99 20.96 9.22 0.64
N GLN A 100 19.74 9.41 1.15
CA GLN A 100 19.44 9.25 2.58
C GLN A 100 18.67 7.94 2.81
N SER A 101 18.89 7.33 3.97
CA SER A 101 18.22 6.09 4.36
C SER A 101 16.77 6.31 4.84
N TYR A 102 16.30 7.55 4.92
CA TYR A 102 14.95 7.90 5.37
C TYR A 102 14.45 9.20 4.74
N TYR A 103 13.13 9.35 4.68
CA TYR A 103 12.45 10.58 4.31
C TYR A 103 11.92 11.31 5.54
N LYS A 104 12.19 12.61 5.66
CA LYS A 104 11.65 13.46 6.73
C LYS A 104 10.51 14.32 6.20
N SER A 105 9.29 14.06 6.67
CA SER A 105 8.11 14.85 6.29
C SER A 105 8.02 16.15 7.07
N SER A 106 7.83 17.27 6.37
CA SER A 106 7.71 18.58 7.00
C SER A 106 6.26 18.99 7.29
N LYS A 107 5.28 18.59 6.46
CA LYS A 107 3.87 18.99 6.58
C LYS A 107 2.94 17.95 5.95
N GLY A 108 1.66 17.96 6.34
CA GLY A 108 0.57 17.19 5.74
C GLY A 108 -0.21 16.32 6.74
N LYS A 109 -1.39 15.85 6.33
CA LYS A 109 -2.17 14.85 7.08
C LYS A 109 -1.51 13.49 6.93
N LEU A 110 -1.20 12.84 8.05
CA LEU A 110 -0.54 11.54 8.10
C LEU A 110 -1.44 10.49 8.76
N PRO A 111 -1.34 9.22 8.38
CA PRO A 111 -2.14 8.12 8.92
C PRO A 111 -1.60 7.65 10.28
N ILE A 112 -1.67 8.51 11.32
CA ILE A 112 -1.00 8.33 12.63
C ILE A 112 -1.31 6.97 13.26
N LYS A 113 -2.54 6.46 13.14
CA LYS A 113 -2.95 5.18 13.75
C LYS A 113 -2.15 3.97 13.23
N TRP A 114 -1.54 4.09 12.05
CA TRP A 114 -0.81 3.02 11.38
C TRP A 114 0.70 3.21 11.42
N MET A 115 1.16 4.40 11.83
CA MET A 115 2.55 4.81 11.72
C MET A 115 3.44 4.15 12.77
N ALA A 116 4.69 3.92 12.37
CA ALA A 116 5.75 3.50 13.27
C ALA A 116 6.10 4.62 14.28
N PRO A 117 6.57 4.27 15.50
CA PRO A 117 6.92 5.25 16.53
C PRO A 117 7.88 6.33 16.05
N GLU A 118 8.92 5.97 15.29
CA GLU A 118 9.89 6.92 14.73
C GLU A 118 9.26 7.84 13.69
N SER A 119 8.22 7.38 13.00
CA SER A 119 7.47 8.21 12.05
C SER A 119 6.57 9.20 12.76
N ILE A 120 5.97 8.83 13.91
CA ILE A 120 5.15 9.72 14.73
C ILE A 120 6.02 10.77 15.40
N ASN A 121 7.08 10.35 16.10
CA ASN A 121 7.89 11.22 16.97
C ASN A 121 8.86 12.11 16.19
N PHE A 122 9.45 11.56 15.12
CA PHE A 122 10.56 12.22 14.40
C PHE A 122 10.26 12.50 12.94
N ARG A 123 9.06 12.14 12.46
CA ARG A 123 8.67 12.26 11.04
C ARG A 123 9.63 11.52 10.10
N ARG A 124 10.26 10.46 10.57
CA ARG A 124 11.17 9.60 9.80
C ARG A 124 10.40 8.46 9.18
N PHE A 125 10.52 8.33 7.86
CA PHE A 125 9.88 7.29 7.07
C PHE A 125 10.97 6.48 6.36
N THR A 126 10.89 5.17 6.52
CA THR A 126 11.83 4.19 5.96
C THR A 126 11.05 3.01 5.41
N THR A 127 11.70 2.11 4.69
CA THR A 127 11.10 0.82 4.30
C THR A 127 10.71 0.01 5.55
N ALA A 128 11.47 0.10 6.65
CA ALA A 128 11.12 -0.52 7.92
C ALA A 128 9.82 0.05 8.52
N SER A 129 9.57 1.37 8.39
CA SER A 129 8.31 1.95 8.83
C SER A 129 7.11 1.51 7.98
N ASP A 130 7.31 1.21 6.69
CA ASP A 130 6.29 0.57 5.85
C ASP A 130 5.99 -0.86 6.32
N VAL A 131 7.01 -1.62 6.73
CA VAL A 131 6.84 -2.96 7.33
C VAL A 131 6.05 -2.89 8.65
N TRP A 132 6.30 -1.89 9.50
CA TRP A 132 5.49 -1.66 10.70
C TRP A 132 4.02 -1.42 10.36
N MET A 133 3.74 -0.56 9.38
CA MET A 133 2.38 -0.28 8.93
C MET A 133 1.71 -1.55 8.37
N PHE A 134 2.46 -2.37 7.64
CA PHE A 134 2.01 -3.65 7.14
C PHE A 134 1.68 -4.63 8.28
N GLY A 135 2.50 -4.72 9.31
CA GLY A 135 2.23 -5.52 10.50
C GLY A 135 0.92 -5.11 11.18
N ASN A 136 0.70 -3.80 11.39
CA ASN A 136 -0.56 -3.28 11.91
C ASN A 136 -1.75 -3.62 11.01
N PHE A 137 -1.58 -3.51 9.70
CA PHE A 137 -2.60 -3.87 8.73
C PHE A 137 -3.02 -5.34 8.86
N ILE A 138 -2.08 -6.28 8.98
CA ILE A 138 -2.35 -7.71 9.15
C ILE A 138 -3.03 -7.96 10.51
N PHE A 139 -2.51 -7.40 11.60
CA PHE A 139 -3.03 -7.59 12.95
C PHE A 139 -4.49 -7.14 13.09
N PHE A 140 -4.84 -5.97 12.57
CA PHE A 140 -6.23 -5.48 12.61
C PHE A 140 -7.20 -6.33 11.79
N LYS A 141 -6.71 -7.08 10.82
CA LYS A 141 -7.54 -8.00 10.01
C LYS A 141 -7.83 -9.31 10.73
N THR A 142 -6.87 -9.82 11.50
CA THR A 142 -7.06 -11.06 12.27
C THR A 142 -7.95 -10.90 13.50
N ASN A 143 -8.20 -9.66 13.96
CA ASN A 143 -9.08 -9.36 15.09
C ASN A 143 -10.52 -8.97 14.68
N LEU A 144 -10.91 -9.17 13.43
CA LEU A 144 -12.29 -8.99 12.96
C LEU A 144 -13.13 -10.28 13.03
N TYR A 145 -12.62 -11.32 13.74
CA TYR A 145 -13.33 -12.57 14.06
C TYR A 145 -13.53 -12.71 15.55
#